data_f43ce4217bcb7ec69c9838e5fa169701
#
_entry.id   f43ce4217bcb7ec69c9838e5fa169701
#
_cell.length_a   1.000
_cell.length_b   1.000
_cell.length_c   1.000
_cell.angle_alpha   90.00
_cell.angle_beta   90.00
_cell.angle_gamma   90.00
#
_symmetry.space_group_name_H-M   'P 1'
#
loop_
_entity.id
_entity.type
_entity.pdbx_description
1 polymer ?
#
loop_
_entity_poly.entity_id
_entity_poly.type
_entity_poly.pdbx_seq_one_letter_code
_entity_poly.pdbx_strand_id
1 'polypeptide(L)'
;MAVYKLFPTQDASIYSAQPAMNTGLDPILDVSNFVTNNNPISSVARSLVKFDQSQINDVIQNVASVTSSLNFTASLKLFIAKADNVILESEVNVYPISGSWNNGSGQYLDQRQNTTGVSWVFSDYSGSNKWPIEGFYEDLTTGSYSGSNNEGGCNWWTGSGGYDGIGSLESSQIFNLRSDKDLNTEVTDIVKVWYSSSNDLIGSLTPIANEGFIIKWEDSTEFVTSSAVTPQLSFYSVDTNTIYPPELDIKWRDFTYSTSSGDLKHGRILTGSYPINELTSSISCSFTQSLPNDPTYTGAGSGATFGATFNSASMLDVYVKEIGLGYVAGETLTWSIEQLDALPDITGSLTPATVTLSTYDITQLETVSTPDLFVALDDNQGIFYSESINQFRLNCRPQFPVRVYTTESIYTQNQALPSASYYAIKDLETNEFVVDFDTQNTQISCDPTGSYFTVYMNGLQPERNYQILIQTNIDNNVIIMDEKYYFKVVNG
;
A
#
# COMPACT_ATOMS: atom_id res chain seq x y z
N MET A 1 -3.04 -1.89 -4.08
CA MET A 1 -2.10 -1.08 -3.29
C MET A 1 -2.42 -1.21 -1.84
N ALA A 2 -1.40 -1.12 -1.01
CA ALA A 2 -1.59 -1.58 0.34
C ALA A 2 -0.90 -0.65 1.34
N VAL A 3 -1.57 -0.50 2.46
CA VAL A 3 -1.04 0.13 3.68
C VAL A 3 -1.07 -0.94 4.75
N TYR A 4 0.06 -1.20 5.37
CA TYR A 4 0.18 -2.09 6.51
C TYR A 4 0.65 -1.29 7.72
N LYS A 5 -0.07 -1.40 8.82
CA LYS A 5 0.21 -0.67 10.05
C LYS A 5 0.90 -1.57 11.06
N LEU A 6 1.98 -1.10 11.62
CA LEU A 6 2.68 -1.74 12.73
C LEU A 6 2.52 -0.91 13.99
N PHE A 7 2.46 -1.58 15.13
CA PHE A 7 2.37 -0.94 16.43
C PHE A 7 3.66 -1.16 17.23
N PRO A 8 4.04 -0.20 18.09
CA PRO A 8 5.29 -0.32 18.83
C PRO A 8 5.24 -1.44 19.86
N THR A 9 6.40 -2.02 20.09
CA THR A 9 6.61 -3.00 21.15
C THR A 9 7.15 -2.38 22.42
N GLN A 10 7.74 -1.18 22.30
CA GLN A 10 8.31 -0.42 23.40
C GLN A 10 8.15 1.07 23.11
N ASP A 11 7.77 1.83 24.13
CA ASP A 11 7.83 3.28 24.09
C ASP A 11 8.06 3.86 25.49
N ALA A 12 8.67 5.02 25.57
CA ALA A 12 8.92 5.72 26.83
C ALA A 12 9.27 7.19 26.60
N SER A 13 9.01 8.02 27.57
CA SER A 13 9.57 9.37 27.65
C SER A 13 10.78 9.40 28.60
N ILE A 14 11.79 10.18 28.27
CA ILE A 14 12.95 10.41 29.14
C ILE A 14 13.06 11.90 29.51
N TYR A 15 13.31 12.19 30.79
CA TYR A 15 13.24 13.53 31.35
C TYR A 15 14.57 13.95 31.96
N SER A 16 15.12 15.08 31.51
CA SER A 16 16.38 15.60 32.06
C SER A 16 16.26 16.08 33.51
N ALA A 17 15.08 16.54 33.92
CA ALA A 17 14.80 16.95 35.28
C ALA A 17 14.72 15.80 36.28
N GLN A 18 14.48 14.59 35.78
CA GLN A 18 14.38 13.36 36.58
C GLN A 18 15.21 12.24 35.92
N PRO A 19 16.53 12.33 35.96
CA PRO A 19 17.43 11.58 35.11
C PRO A 19 17.44 10.04 35.34
N ALA A 20 16.87 9.58 36.45
CA ALA A 20 16.72 8.16 36.77
C ALA A 20 15.26 7.66 36.73
N MET A 21 14.31 8.50 36.30
CA MET A 21 12.90 8.11 36.21
C MET A 21 12.65 7.32 34.94
N ASN A 22 12.00 6.18 35.08
CA ASN A 22 11.49 5.38 33.97
C ASN A 22 9.98 5.62 33.77
N THR A 23 9.55 5.67 32.52
CA THR A 23 8.14 5.89 32.13
C THR A 23 7.67 4.90 31.07
N GLY A 24 8.19 3.69 31.09
CA GLY A 24 7.89 2.67 30.08
C GLY A 24 6.47 2.09 30.09
N LEU A 25 5.64 2.45 31.09
CA LEU A 25 4.21 2.12 31.13
C LEU A 25 3.34 3.38 31.30
N ASP A 26 3.87 4.52 30.86
CA ASP A 26 3.12 5.78 30.89
C ASP A 26 2.20 5.87 29.66
N PRO A 27 0.93 6.23 29.80
CA PRO A 27 0.01 6.37 28.67
C PRO A 27 0.34 7.58 27.77
N ILE A 28 1.36 8.39 28.11
CA ILE A 28 1.72 9.62 27.40
C ILE A 28 3.21 9.65 27.06
N LEU A 29 3.48 10.10 25.86
CA LEU A 29 4.83 10.39 25.33
C LEU A 29 5.03 11.91 25.22
N ASP A 30 5.97 12.44 25.94
CA ASP A 30 6.22 13.89 26.01
C ASP A 30 7.42 14.34 25.16
N VAL A 31 7.23 15.41 24.40
CA VAL A 31 8.28 16.17 23.73
C VAL A 31 8.16 17.63 24.22
N SER A 32 9.02 18.02 25.14
CA SER A 32 8.90 19.32 25.79
C SER A 32 10.24 19.91 26.18
N ASN A 33 10.24 21.22 26.35
CA ASN A 33 11.32 21.95 27.00
C ASN A 33 10.71 23.00 27.94
N PHE A 34 11.02 22.92 29.23
CA PHE A 34 10.64 23.94 30.21
C PHE A 34 11.87 24.69 30.65
N VAL A 35 11.92 25.98 30.41
CA VAL A 35 12.99 26.84 30.89
C VAL A 35 12.64 27.31 32.32
N THR A 36 13.25 26.68 33.29
CA THR A 36 13.18 27.14 34.70
C THR A 36 14.47 27.82 35.11
N ASN A 37 14.35 29.01 35.66
CA ASN A 37 15.47 29.74 36.26
C ASN A 37 16.70 29.94 35.36
N ASN A 38 16.49 30.15 34.07
CA ASN A 38 17.56 30.32 33.08
C ASN A 38 18.46 29.05 32.91
N ASN A 39 18.01 27.90 33.32
CA ASN A 39 18.68 26.64 33.07
C ASN A 39 17.90 25.85 32.02
N PRO A 40 18.31 25.88 30.74
CA PRO A 40 17.59 25.23 29.62
C PRO A 40 17.52 23.72 29.71
N ILE A 41 18.35 23.10 30.54
CA ILE A 41 18.53 21.68 30.65
C ILE A 41 17.58 21.05 31.68
N SER A 42 16.99 21.90 32.54
CA SER A 42 16.32 21.40 33.74
C SER A 42 15.03 20.67 33.48
N SER A 43 14.53 20.64 32.23
CA SER A 43 13.20 20.13 31.96
C SER A 43 12.96 19.68 30.49
N VAL A 44 13.99 19.17 29.83
CA VAL A 44 13.83 18.59 28.49
C VAL A 44 13.20 17.19 28.61
N ALA A 45 12.18 16.93 27.81
CA ALA A 45 11.61 15.61 27.60
C ALA A 45 11.73 15.18 26.13
N ARG A 46 12.09 13.92 25.91
CA ARG A 46 12.19 13.27 24.62
C ARG A 46 11.41 11.97 24.64
N SER A 47 10.82 11.60 23.52
CA SER A 47 10.07 10.35 23.39
C SER A 47 10.88 9.33 22.59
N LEU A 48 10.80 8.08 22.99
CA LEU A 48 11.39 6.91 22.34
C LEU A 48 10.28 5.95 21.94
N VAL A 49 10.33 5.43 20.70
CA VAL A 49 9.32 4.48 20.18
C VAL A 49 10.03 3.41 19.35
N LYS A 50 9.78 2.13 19.64
CA LYS A 50 10.43 1.00 18.94
C LYS A 50 9.41 0.03 18.40
N PHE A 51 9.59 -0.34 17.12
CA PHE A 51 8.81 -1.36 16.40
C PHE A 51 9.64 -2.63 16.25
N ASP A 52 8.96 -3.78 16.15
CA ASP A 52 9.65 -5.07 15.99
C ASP A 52 10.25 -5.20 14.58
N GLN A 53 11.57 -5.45 14.52
CA GLN A 53 12.27 -5.64 13.25
C GLN A 53 11.79 -6.87 12.49
N SER A 54 11.38 -7.93 13.18
CA SER A 54 10.88 -9.14 12.53
C SER A 54 9.56 -8.88 11.80
N GLN A 55 8.68 -8.07 12.38
CA GLN A 55 7.43 -7.65 11.73
C GLN A 55 7.69 -6.73 10.52
N ILE A 56 8.63 -5.79 10.64
CA ILE A 56 9.03 -4.94 9.50
C ILE A 56 9.55 -5.81 8.35
N ASN A 57 10.42 -6.77 8.64
CA ASN A 57 10.96 -7.68 7.63
C ASN A 57 9.86 -8.54 7.00
N ASP A 58 8.95 -9.08 7.79
CA ASP A 58 7.83 -9.90 7.30
C ASP A 58 6.94 -9.11 6.34
N VAL A 59 6.59 -7.89 6.70
CA VAL A 59 5.77 -7.01 5.85
C VAL A 59 6.47 -6.74 4.51
N ILE A 60 7.74 -6.40 4.52
CA ILE A 60 8.48 -6.06 3.29
C ILE A 60 8.69 -7.31 2.42
N GLN A 61 9.02 -8.45 3.02
CA GLN A 61 9.35 -9.68 2.29
C GLN A 61 8.13 -10.46 1.84
N ASN A 62 7.20 -10.72 2.75
CA ASN A 62 6.11 -11.67 2.53
C ASN A 62 4.79 -11.01 2.15
N VAL A 63 4.51 -9.83 2.69
CA VAL A 63 3.26 -9.12 2.43
C VAL A 63 3.39 -8.21 1.21
N ALA A 64 4.35 -7.31 1.21
CA ALA A 64 4.56 -6.37 0.11
C ALA A 64 5.36 -6.98 -1.05
N SER A 65 6.22 -7.97 -0.77
CA SER A 65 7.12 -8.62 -1.75
C SER A 65 8.01 -7.63 -2.53
N VAL A 66 8.46 -6.56 -1.87
CA VAL A 66 9.24 -5.46 -2.49
C VAL A 66 10.73 -5.51 -2.16
N THR A 67 11.28 -6.71 -1.98
CA THR A 67 12.65 -6.93 -1.51
C THR A 67 13.75 -6.47 -2.45
N SER A 68 13.53 -6.55 -3.76
CA SER A 68 14.58 -6.29 -4.76
C SER A 68 14.78 -4.81 -5.09
N SER A 69 13.75 -4.00 -4.95
CA SER A 69 13.77 -2.58 -5.31
C SER A 69 13.50 -1.64 -4.14
N LEU A 70 13.09 -2.17 -3.00
CA LEU A 70 12.67 -1.41 -1.81
C LEU A 70 11.70 -0.27 -2.14
N ASN A 71 10.78 -0.53 -3.08
CA ASN A 71 9.78 0.43 -3.53
C ASN A 71 8.61 0.48 -2.56
N PHE A 72 8.89 0.93 -1.36
CA PHE A 72 7.90 1.23 -0.34
C PHE A 72 8.19 2.59 0.29
N THR A 73 7.21 3.15 0.94
CA THR A 73 7.35 4.32 1.82
C THR A 73 6.94 3.93 3.24
N ALA A 74 7.56 4.57 4.23
CA ALA A 74 7.23 4.37 5.62
C ALA A 74 6.99 5.73 6.30
N SER A 75 5.92 5.81 7.10
CA SER A 75 5.57 7.02 7.85
C SER A 75 5.39 6.68 9.34
N LEU A 76 6.01 7.44 10.21
CA LEU A 76 5.79 7.37 11.65
C LEU A 76 4.65 8.32 12.02
N LYS A 77 3.65 7.80 12.73
CA LYS A 77 2.49 8.55 13.16
C LYS A 77 2.30 8.47 14.68
N LEU A 78 2.20 9.62 15.32
CA LEU A 78 1.83 9.74 16.72
C LEU A 78 0.66 10.71 16.87
N PHE A 79 -0.33 10.30 17.63
CA PHE A 79 -1.55 11.08 17.83
C PHE A 79 -1.43 11.98 19.05
N ILE A 80 -1.82 13.22 18.89
CA ILE A 80 -1.70 14.22 19.92
C ILE A 80 -2.72 14.00 21.06
N ALA A 81 -2.23 13.98 22.27
CA ALA A 81 -3.06 14.01 23.47
C ALA A 81 -3.20 15.46 24.00
N LYS A 82 -2.11 16.22 23.88
CA LYS A 82 -2.08 17.61 24.35
C LYS A 82 -1.02 18.42 23.60
N ALA A 83 -1.33 19.67 23.23
CA ALA A 83 -0.39 20.63 22.67
C ALA A 83 -0.51 21.96 23.40
N ASP A 84 0.57 22.40 24.01
CA ASP A 84 0.63 23.66 24.71
C ASP A 84 1.69 24.59 24.06
N ASN A 85 1.36 25.87 23.98
CA ASN A 85 2.30 26.92 23.55
C ASN A 85 2.90 26.77 22.15
N VAL A 86 2.30 26.00 21.27
CA VAL A 86 2.73 25.83 19.88
C VAL A 86 2.22 27.04 19.07
N ILE A 87 2.80 28.21 19.33
CA ILE A 87 2.37 29.49 18.72
C ILE A 87 3.24 29.85 17.53
N LEU A 88 4.54 29.66 17.67
CA LEU A 88 5.55 29.89 16.65
C LEU A 88 5.89 28.58 15.94
N GLU A 89 6.49 28.68 14.78
CA GLU A 89 7.03 27.51 14.08
C GLU A 89 8.11 26.87 14.95
N SER A 90 7.94 25.58 15.21
CA SER A 90 8.85 24.75 15.99
C SER A 90 8.95 23.40 15.31
N GLU A 91 10.16 22.90 15.12
CA GLU A 91 10.43 21.68 14.39
C GLU A 91 10.69 20.52 15.37
N VAL A 92 9.98 19.41 15.14
CA VAL A 92 10.25 18.14 15.80
C VAL A 92 11.07 17.28 14.85
N ASN A 93 12.18 16.75 15.34
CA ASN A 93 13.04 15.85 14.61
C ASN A 93 12.89 14.42 15.10
N VAL A 94 13.01 13.49 14.17
CA VAL A 94 12.95 12.05 14.37
C VAL A 94 14.24 11.42 13.83
N TYR A 95 14.93 10.68 14.67
CA TYR A 95 16.18 9.98 14.32
C TYR A 95 16.12 8.50 14.74
N PRO A 96 16.88 7.60 14.10
CA PRO A 96 17.06 6.24 14.59
C PRO A 96 17.99 6.23 15.81
N ILE A 97 17.60 5.51 16.85
CA ILE A 97 18.38 5.32 18.06
C ILE A 97 19.61 4.46 17.77
N SER A 98 20.77 4.81 18.33
CA SER A 98 22.03 4.10 18.07
C SER A 98 22.38 3.02 19.10
N GLY A 99 21.70 2.96 20.23
CA GLY A 99 21.96 2.02 21.31
C GLY A 99 20.72 1.30 21.80
N SER A 100 20.86 0.03 22.16
CA SER A 100 19.76 -0.75 22.71
C SER A 100 19.28 -0.22 24.05
N TRP A 101 17.99 -0.33 24.28
CA TRP A 101 17.34 0.12 25.51
C TRP A 101 16.19 -0.81 25.91
N ASN A 102 15.77 -0.70 27.16
CA ASN A 102 14.69 -1.50 27.73
C ASN A 102 13.56 -0.59 28.18
N ASN A 103 12.33 -0.98 27.85
CA ASN A 103 11.12 -0.20 28.20
C ASN A 103 11.03 0.08 29.70
N GLY A 104 11.20 -0.94 30.51
CA GLY A 104 10.95 -0.86 31.95
C GLY A 104 9.47 -0.95 32.31
N SER A 105 9.14 -0.59 33.56
CA SER A 105 7.78 -0.69 34.09
C SER A 105 7.36 0.50 34.95
N GLY A 106 8.02 1.63 34.77
CA GLY A 106 7.75 2.86 35.52
C GLY A 106 6.65 3.70 34.90
N GLN A 107 6.13 4.64 35.70
CA GLN A 107 5.19 5.66 35.27
C GLN A 107 5.63 7.02 35.76
N TYR A 108 5.19 8.09 35.08
CA TYR A 108 5.50 9.46 35.41
C TYR A 108 5.06 9.78 36.86
N LEU A 109 5.90 10.48 37.57
CA LEU A 109 5.74 10.80 39.00
C LEU A 109 5.67 9.60 39.95
N ASP A 110 6.02 8.39 39.51
CA ASP A 110 6.23 7.31 40.45
C ASP A 110 7.39 7.67 41.40
N GLN A 111 7.08 7.93 42.64
CA GLN A 111 8.06 8.41 43.65
C GLN A 111 9.07 7.34 44.06
N ARG A 112 8.87 6.12 43.63
CA ARG A 112 9.85 5.05 43.83
C ARG A 112 10.85 5.11 42.70
N GLN A 113 12.13 5.18 43.08
CA GLN A 113 13.23 5.02 42.12
C GLN A 113 13.02 3.68 41.40
N ASN A 114 12.59 3.75 40.15
CA ASN A 114 12.49 2.54 39.34
C ASN A 114 13.88 1.97 39.09
N THR A 115 14.02 0.71 39.32
CA THR A 115 15.28 -0.03 39.18
C THR A 115 15.38 -0.76 37.82
N THR A 116 14.46 -0.47 36.90
CA THR A 116 14.39 -1.12 35.59
C THR A 116 14.11 -0.12 34.49
N GLY A 117 14.61 -0.40 33.29
CA GLY A 117 14.25 0.29 32.09
C GLY A 117 15.00 1.59 31.80
N VAL A 118 14.60 2.21 30.72
CA VAL A 118 15.19 3.43 30.16
C VAL A 118 14.89 4.66 30.99
N SER A 119 15.86 5.57 31.05
CA SER A 119 15.73 6.89 31.65
C SER A 119 16.64 7.89 30.93
N TRP A 120 16.69 9.12 31.39
CA TRP A 120 17.60 10.10 30.79
C TRP A 120 19.07 9.66 30.81
N VAL A 121 19.54 9.08 31.90
CA VAL A 121 20.96 8.65 32.07
C VAL A 121 21.18 7.22 31.62
N PHE A 122 20.20 6.35 31.80
CA PHE A 122 20.34 4.93 31.56
C PHE A 122 19.56 4.46 30.33
N SER A 123 20.19 3.65 29.51
CA SER A 123 19.48 2.86 28.48
C SER A 123 18.76 1.66 29.09
N ASP A 124 19.32 1.12 30.18
CA ASP A 124 18.66 0.15 31.05
C ASP A 124 19.21 0.24 32.47
N TYR A 125 18.40 0.75 33.39
CA TYR A 125 18.78 0.91 34.76
C TYR A 125 19.03 -0.42 35.49
N SER A 126 18.31 -1.48 35.13
CA SER A 126 18.48 -2.82 35.76
C SER A 126 19.87 -3.38 35.58
N GLY A 127 20.50 -3.12 34.43
CA GLY A 127 21.87 -3.48 34.13
C GLY A 127 22.90 -2.42 34.52
N SER A 128 22.47 -1.27 35.07
CA SER A 128 23.30 -0.09 35.23
C SER A 128 23.93 0.41 33.92
N ASN A 129 23.30 0.11 32.80
CA ASN A 129 23.76 0.47 31.47
C ASN A 129 23.39 1.91 31.20
N LYS A 130 24.37 2.78 31.16
CA LYS A 130 24.20 4.18 30.76
C LYS A 130 24.16 4.29 29.24
N TRP A 131 23.52 5.35 28.75
CA TRP A 131 23.70 5.72 27.36
C TRP A 131 25.18 5.97 27.06
N PRO A 132 25.72 5.43 25.95
CA PRO A 132 27.11 5.63 25.61
C PRO A 132 27.40 7.12 25.39
N ILE A 133 28.44 7.64 26.03
CA ILE A 133 28.85 9.05 25.90
C ILE A 133 29.62 9.26 24.58
N GLU A 134 30.20 8.21 24.03
CA GLU A 134 31.02 8.23 22.83
C GLU A 134 30.44 7.26 21.77
N GLY A 135 30.05 7.81 20.66
CA GLY A 135 29.62 7.08 19.49
C GLY A 135 29.73 7.97 18.26
N PHE A 136 30.97 8.36 17.94
CA PHE A 136 31.24 8.98 16.66
C PHE A 136 31.62 7.88 15.67
N TYR A 137 30.87 7.75 14.63
CA TYR A 137 31.19 6.94 13.48
C TYR A 137 31.60 7.87 12.34
N GLU A 138 32.53 7.47 11.49
CA GLU A 138 33.19 8.37 10.54
C GLU A 138 32.25 9.19 9.65
N ASP A 139 31.07 8.70 9.33
CA ASP A 139 30.05 9.42 8.56
C ASP A 139 28.71 9.60 9.29
N LEU A 140 28.66 9.25 10.56
CA LEU A 140 27.48 9.30 11.40
C LEU A 140 27.81 10.10 12.65
N THR A 141 27.22 11.28 12.80
CA THR A 141 27.31 12.01 14.03
C THR A 141 26.19 11.58 14.95
N THR A 142 26.53 11.19 16.17
CA THR A 142 25.53 11.01 17.19
C THR A 142 25.18 12.38 17.73
N GLY A 143 23.90 12.75 17.72
CA GLY A 143 23.45 13.87 18.47
C GLY A 143 23.72 13.60 19.94
N SER A 144 24.57 14.34 20.54
CA SER A 144 24.81 14.30 21.96
C SER A 144 24.35 15.62 22.58
N TYR A 145 23.84 15.50 23.77
CA TYR A 145 23.53 16.64 24.58
C TYR A 145 24.84 17.39 24.95
N SER A 146 24.94 18.67 24.58
CA SER A 146 26.13 19.52 24.82
C SER A 146 26.04 20.34 26.09
N GLY A 147 25.46 19.81 27.15
CA GLY A 147 25.44 20.50 28.46
C GLY A 147 26.67 20.17 29.31
N SER A 148 26.85 20.93 30.39
CA SER A 148 27.97 20.76 31.31
C SER A 148 28.06 19.43 32.04
N ASN A 149 27.04 18.58 31.90
CA ASN A 149 26.99 17.21 32.34
C ASN A 149 26.56 16.36 31.14
N ASN A 150 27.46 16.01 30.25
CA ASN A 150 27.24 15.27 29.01
C ASN A 150 26.73 13.82 29.21
N GLU A 151 25.99 13.52 30.26
CA GLU A 151 25.49 12.21 30.56
C GLU A 151 24.00 12.11 30.27
N GLY A 152 23.63 11.32 29.26
CA GLY A 152 22.24 10.92 29.02
C GLY A 152 21.51 11.63 27.87
N GLY A 153 20.21 11.40 27.82
CA GLY A 153 19.32 11.96 26.81
C GLY A 153 19.20 11.13 25.54
N CYS A 154 19.68 9.87 25.55
CA CYS A 154 19.74 8.95 24.41
C CYS A 154 20.81 9.34 23.37
N ASN A 155 21.18 8.41 22.52
CA ASN A 155 22.07 8.61 21.37
C ASN A 155 21.37 8.17 20.10
N TRP A 156 21.63 8.85 18.99
CA TRP A 156 21.00 8.59 17.72
C TRP A 156 21.95 8.76 16.54
N TRP A 157 21.58 8.17 15.42
CA TRP A 157 22.32 8.29 14.17
C TRP A 157 21.86 9.52 13.39
N THR A 158 22.84 10.20 12.74
CA THR A 158 22.59 11.29 11.79
C THR A 158 23.40 11.05 10.52
N GLY A 159 23.09 11.79 9.45
CA GLY A 159 23.76 11.62 8.16
C GLY A 159 23.21 10.43 7.38
N SER A 160 23.90 10.04 6.33
CA SER A 160 23.46 8.96 5.42
C SER A 160 24.03 7.58 5.75
N GLY A 161 25.04 7.51 6.59
CA GLY A 161 25.76 6.25 6.87
C GLY A 161 26.46 5.65 5.66
N GLY A 162 26.55 6.37 4.55
CA GLY A 162 27.09 5.84 3.27
C GLY A 162 26.15 4.91 2.51
N TYR A 163 24.92 4.74 2.95
CA TYR A 163 23.93 3.91 2.25
C TYR A 163 23.50 4.55 0.94
N ASP A 164 23.44 3.76 -0.13
CA ASP A 164 23.08 4.24 -1.46
C ASP A 164 21.63 4.70 -1.51
N GLY A 165 21.41 5.88 -2.07
CA GLY A 165 20.09 6.50 -2.16
C GLY A 165 19.56 7.11 -0.86
N ILE A 166 20.31 7.05 0.24
CA ILE A 166 19.94 7.66 1.53
C ILE A 166 20.59 9.03 1.66
N GLY A 167 19.77 10.08 1.72
CA GLY A 167 20.26 11.46 1.90
C GLY A 167 20.55 11.79 3.36
N SER A 168 19.64 11.44 4.26
CA SER A 168 19.74 11.69 5.69
C SER A 168 18.91 10.69 6.48
N LEU A 169 19.39 10.31 7.65
CA LEU A 169 18.64 9.55 8.67
C LEU A 169 17.84 10.47 9.61
N GLU A 170 17.56 11.67 9.17
CA GLU A 170 16.74 12.63 9.86
C GLU A 170 15.42 12.82 9.14
N SER A 171 14.34 12.78 9.91
CA SER A 171 13.01 13.15 9.46
C SER A 171 12.46 14.24 10.35
N SER A 172 11.68 15.17 9.83
CA SER A 172 11.18 16.27 10.62
C SER A 172 9.77 16.70 10.24
N GLN A 173 9.10 17.36 11.20
CA GLN A 173 7.81 18.01 10.98
C GLN A 173 7.74 19.35 11.71
N ILE A 174 7.24 20.37 10.99
CA ILE A 174 7.05 21.71 11.55
C ILE A 174 5.66 21.80 12.17
N PHE A 175 5.62 22.22 13.42
CA PHE A 175 4.41 22.52 14.17
C PHE A 175 4.23 24.03 14.35
N ASN A 176 3.03 24.51 14.13
CA ASN A 176 2.64 25.91 14.35
C ASN A 176 1.16 25.98 14.76
N LEU A 177 0.65 27.17 15.03
CA LEU A 177 -0.75 27.35 15.47
C LEU A 177 -1.78 26.74 14.53
N ARG A 178 -1.49 26.68 13.22
CA ARG A 178 -2.43 26.26 12.18
C ARG A 178 -2.21 24.84 11.67
N SER A 179 -1.02 24.25 11.92
CA SER A 179 -0.73 22.88 11.51
C SER A 179 -1.56 21.88 12.31
N ASP A 180 -1.76 20.73 11.75
CA ASP A 180 -2.17 19.55 12.51
C ASP A 180 -1.18 19.31 13.66
N LYS A 181 -1.65 18.75 14.75
CA LYS A 181 -0.81 18.50 15.92
C LYS A 181 -0.38 17.05 16.02
N ASP A 182 -0.95 16.17 15.21
CA ASP A 182 -0.42 14.80 15.07
C ASP A 182 0.94 14.84 14.37
N LEU A 183 1.88 14.04 14.86
CA LEU A 183 3.12 13.78 14.13
C LEU A 183 2.79 12.77 13.02
N ASN A 184 3.11 13.13 11.79
CA ASN A 184 3.02 12.24 10.63
C ASN A 184 4.16 12.56 9.68
N THR A 185 5.30 11.93 9.91
CA THR A 185 6.53 12.22 9.18
C THR A 185 7.02 10.99 8.41
N GLU A 186 7.62 11.23 7.25
CA GLU A 186 8.17 10.16 6.42
C GLU A 186 9.51 9.68 7.00
N VAL A 187 9.59 8.38 7.31
CA VAL A 187 10.76 7.70 7.85
C VAL A 187 11.28 6.57 6.93
N THR A 188 10.97 6.68 5.64
CA THR A 188 11.28 5.67 4.63
C THR A 188 12.75 5.29 4.62
N ASP A 189 13.65 6.26 4.63
CA ASP A 189 15.08 6.05 4.58
C ASP A 189 15.60 5.31 5.80
N ILE A 190 15.10 5.64 6.98
CA ILE A 190 15.45 4.95 8.23
C ILE A 190 15.03 3.48 8.17
N VAL A 191 13.78 3.22 7.76
CA VAL A 191 13.26 1.84 7.67
C VAL A 191 13.99 1.03 6.59
N LYS A 192 14.35 1.63 5.45
CA LYS A 192 15.18 0.97 4.42
C LYS A 192 16.56 0.57 4.95
N VAL A 193 17.19 1.43 5.73
CA VAL A 193 18.49 1.13 6.33
C VAL A 193 18.38 0.00 7.36
N TRP A 194 17.36 0.01 8.21
CA TRP A 194 17.10 -1.08 9.15
C TRP A 194 16.84 -2.42 8.44
N TYR A 195 16.02 -2.39 7.41
CA TYR A 195 15.74 -3.57 6.60
C TYR A 195 17.01 -4.11 5.93
N SER A 196 17.78 -3.23 5.30
CA SER A 196 19.04 -3.61 4.63
C SER A 196 20.07 -4.17 5.60
N SER A 197 20.20 -3.57 6.79
CA SER A 197 21.10 -4.03 7.84
C SER A 197 20.70 -5.39 8.40
N SER A 198 19.42 -5.62 8.61
CA SER A 198 18.92 -6.87 9.19
C SER A 198 18.95 -8.05 8.21
N ASN A 199 18.97 -7.77 6.89
CA ASN A 199 18.98 -8.79 5.83
C ASN A 199 20.35 -8.93 5.12
N ASP A 200 21.40 -8.35 5.70
CA ASP A 200 22.78 -8.43 5.18
C ASP A 200 22.95 -7.90 3.75
N LEU A 201 22.17 -6.87 3.40
CA LEU A 201 22.18 -6.23 2.08
C LEU A 201 23.15 -5.04 2.01
N ILE A 202 23.93 -4.80 3.06
CA ILE A 202 24.73 -3.58 3.24
C ILE A 202 26.19 -3.71 2.77
N GLY A 203 26.65 -4.92 2.44
CA GLY A 203 28.05 -5.16 2.03
C GLY A 203 29.05 -4.82 3.14
N SER A 204 29.91 -3.83 2.91
CA SER A 204 30.94 -3.40 3.87
C SER A 204 30.51 -2.20 4.75
N LEU A 205 29.27 -1.74 4.66
CA LEU A 205 28.79 -0.64 5.48
C LEU A 205 28.59 -1.04 6.94
N THR A 206 28.58 -0.07 7.84
CA THR A 206 28.31 -0.30 9.26
C THR A 206 26.83 -0.62 9.46
N PRO A 207 26.46 -1.77 10.05
CA PRO A 207 25.06 -2.08 10.31
C PRO A 207 24.41 -1.09 11.26
N ILE A 208 23.20 -0.60 10.90
CA ILE A 208 22.37 0.20 11.78
C ILE A 208 21.19 -0.67 12.21
N ALA A 209 21.24 -1.13 13.46
CA ALA A 209 20.18 -1.94 14.03
C ALA A 209 18.93 -1.08 14.31
N ASN A 210 17.77 -1.70 14.23
CA ASN A 210 16.54 -1.07 14.67
C ASN A 210 16.46 -1.05 16.20
N GLU A 211 16.83 0.08 16.78
CA GLU A 211 16.65 0.36 18.19
C GLU A 211 15.50 1.36 18.42
N GLY A 212 14.71 1.63 17.37
CA GLY A 212 13.58 2.53 17.41
C GLY A 212 13.92 3.97 17.05
N PHE A 213 12.95 4.83 17.24
CA PHE A 213 13.03 6.27 16.95
C PHE A 213 13.14 7.06 18.23
N ILE A 214 13.98 8.12 18.20
CA ILE A 214 13.92 9.21 19.15
C ILE A 214 13.18 10.39 18.52
N ILE A 215 12.26 10.96 19.25
CA ILE A 215 11.46 12.14 18.87
C ILE A 215 11.81 13.26 19.84
N LYS A 216 12.28 14.37 19.31
CA LYS A 216 12.76 15.51 20.07
C LYS A 216 12.51 16.83 19.34
N TRP A 217 12.51 17.93 20.07
CA TRP A 217 12.57 19.23 19.43
C TRP A 217 13.92 19.42 18.71
N GLU A 218 13.92 20.22 17.64
CA GLU A 218 15.14 20.75 17.05
C GLU A 218 15.98 21.46 18.12
N ASP A 219 17.31 21.41 18.00
CA ASP A 219 18.26 21.95 19.01
C ASP A 219 18.02 23.41 19.33
N SER A 220 17.59 24.20 18.36
CA SER A 220 17.25 25.61 18.56
C SER A 220 16.09 25.85 19.53
N THR A 221 15.13 24.91 19.54
CA THR A 221 13.96 24.91 20.43
C THR A 221 14.27 24.18 21.73
N GLU A 222 15.00 23.04 21.65
CA GLU A 222 15.31 22.23 22.82
C GLU A 222 16.26 22.92 23.80
N PHE A 223 17.23 23.72 23.31
CA PHE A 223 18.24 24.39 24.12
C PHE A 223 18.00 25.89 24.28
N VAL A 224 16.77 26.35 24.17
CA VAL A 224 16.42 27.74 24.44
C VAL A 224 16.81 28.13 25.86
N THR A 225 17.59 29.22 25.99
CA THR A 225 18.08 29.73 27.28
C THR A 225 17.28 30.88 27.84
N SER A 226 16.35 31.44 27.07
CA SER A 226 15.51 32.54 27.48
C SER A 226 14.24 32.03 28.18
N SER A 227 13.65 32.87 29.06
CA SER A 227 12.33 32.59 29.66
C SER A 227 11.17 32.69 28.67
N ALA A 228 11.43 32.44 27.38
CA ALA A 228 10.42 32.38 26.37
C ALA A 228 9.45 31.22 26.63
N VAL A 229 8.22 31.39 26.19
CA VAL A 229 7.22 30.32 26.20
C VAL A 229 7.69 29.23 25.24
N THR A 230 7.95 28.04 25.78
CA THR A 230 8.43 26.87 25.00
C THR A 230 7.29 25.97 24.61
N PRO A 231 7.32 25.41 23.38
CA PRO A 231 6.27 24.50 22.91
C PRO A 231 6.36 23.15 23.62
N GLN A 232 5.20 22.54 23.81
CA GLN A 232 5.07 21.21 24.41
C GLN A 232 4.08 20.39 23.63
N LEU A 233 4.46 19.16 23.31
CA LEU A 233 3.61 18.17 22.70
C LEU A 233 3.58 16.92 23.57
N SER A 234 2.40 16.39 23.80
CA SER A 234 2.18 15.13 24.47
C SER A 234 1.37 14.23 23.56
N PHE A 235 1.91 13.08 23.21
CA PHE A 235 1.27 12.08 22.35
C PHE A 235 0.80 10.90 23.16
N TYR A 236 -0.14 10.14 22.63
CA TYR A 236 -0.54 8.86 23.21
C TYR A 236 0.56 7.82 23.04
N SER A 237 0.78 6.97 24.04
CA SER A 237 1.69 5.82 24.01
C SER A 237 0.97 4.53 23.63
N VAL A 238 1.69 3.41 23.51
CA VAL A 238 1.09 2.09 23.31
C VAL A 238 0.29 1.62 24.53
N ASP A 239 0.63 2.10 25.72
CA ASP A 239 -0.04 1.77 26.99
C ASP A 239 -1.30 2.60 27.26
N THR A 240 -1.69 3.45 26.30
CA THR A 240 -2.94 4.20 26.39
C THR A 240 -4.15 3.30 26.22
N ASN A 241 -5.24 3.61 26.92
CA ASN A 241 -6.53 2.95 26.69
C ASN A 241 -7.37 3.65 25.60
N THR A 242 -6.71 4.21 24.60
CA THR A 242 -7.34 4.87 23.45
C THR A 242 -7.14 4.07 22.17
N ILE A 243 -7.77 4.51 21.09
CA ILE A 243 -7.62 3.91 19.76
C ILE A 243 -6.45 4.56 18.98
N TYR A 244 -5.63 5.36 19.62
CA TYR A 244 -4.59 6.19 19.01
C TYR A 244 -3.17 5.83 19.49
N PRO A 245 -2.75 4.54 19.49
CA PRO A 245 -1.36 4.21 19.74
C PRO A 245 -0.47 4.75 18.63
N PRO A 246 0.84 4.90 18.85
CA PRO A 246 1.78 5.20 17.77
C PRO A 246 1.72 4.15 16.66
N GLU A 247 1.88 4.56 15.40
CA GLU A 247 1.79 3.70 14.23
C GLU A 247 3.02 3.89 13.33
N LEU A 248 3.49 2.79 12.74
CA LEU A 248 4.41 2.81 11.61
C LEU A 248 3.67 2.27 10.39
N ASP A 249 3.31 3.17 9.48
CA ASP A 249 2.64 2.82 8.24
C ASP A 249 3.67 2.44 7.17
N ILE A 250 3.63 1.20 6.69
CA ILE A 250 4.39 0.76 5.52
C ILE A 250 3.44 0.71 4.33
N LYS A 251 3.79 1.44 3.28
CA LYS A 251 2.96 1.64 2.09
C LYS A 251 3.72 1.23 0.84
N TRP A 252 3.08 0.48 -0.04
CA TRP A 252 3.70 0.06 -1.31
C TRP A 252 2.71 0.06 -2.45
N ARG A 253 3.21 -0.04 -3.67
CA ARG A 253 2.37 -0.04 -4.87
C ARG A 253 2.21 -1.45 -5.40
N ASP A 254 0.99 -2.00 -5.28
CA ASP A 254 0.56 -3.27 -5.88
C ASP A 254 -0.44 -3.06 -7.04
N PHE A 255 -0.55 -1.83 -7.54
CA PHE A 255 -1.50 -1.46 -8.58
C PHE A 255 -1.22 -2.18 -9.89
N THR A 256 -2.23 -2.87 -10.38
CA THR A 256 -2.25 -3.48 -11.70
C THR A 256 -3.53 -3.06 -12.42
N TYR A 257 -3.43 -2.78 -13.71
CA TYR A 257 -4.59 -2.39 -14.48
C TYR A 257 -4.56 -3.07 -15.85
N SER A 258 -5.40 -4.10 -16.01
CA SER A 258 -5.55 -4.84 -17.24
C SER A 258 -7.02 -5.16 -17.48
N THR A 259 -7.60 -4.59 -18.51
CA THR A 259 -9.00 -4.84 -18.88
C THR A 259 -9.18 -5.98 -19.87
N SER A 260 -8.08 -6.55 -20.39
CA SER A 260 -8.08 -7.61 -21.38
C SER A 260 -7.58 -8.92 -20.80
N SER A 261 -8.32 -9.99 -21.05
CA SER A 261 -7.93 -11.35 -20.67
C SER A 261 -7.04 -12.05 -21.70
N GLY A 262 -7.00 -11.54 -22.92
CA GLY A 262 -6.43 -12.25 -24.07
C GLY A 262 -7.30 -13.40 -24.56
N ASP A 263 -8.54 -13.54 -24.07
CA ASP A 263 -9.50 -14.53 -24.55
C ASP A 263 -10.25 -13.98 -25.77
N LEU A 264 -10.52 -14.83 -26.74
CA LEU A 264 -11.36 -14.49 -27.89
C LEU A 264 -12.83 -14.37 -27.47
N LYS A 265 -13.58 -13.46 -28.09
CA LYS A 265 -15.02 -13.33 -27.82
C LYS A 265 -15.79 -14.51 -28.38
N HIS A 266 -16.52 -15.22 -27.52
CA HIS A 266 -17.34 -16.35 -27.91
C HIS A 266 -18.41 -15.97 -28.95
N GLY A 267 -18.62 -16.79 -29.96
CA GLY A 267 -19.62 -16.56 -31.02
C GLY A 267 -19.30 -15.40 -31.98
N ARG A 268 -18.17 -14.73 -31.84
CA ARG A 268 -17.76 -13.66 -32.77
C ARG A 268 -17.07 -14.22 -33.99
N ILE A 269 -17.36 -13.61 -35.15
CA ILE A 269 -16.63 -13.88 -36.39
C ILE A 269 -15.33 -13.08 -36.32
N LEU A 270 -14.19 -13.75 -36.48
CA LEU A 270 -12.90 -13.11 -36.58
C LEU A 270 -12.76 -12.42 -37.94
N THR A 271 -12.28 -11.17 -37.94
CA THR A 271 -12.03 -10.45 -39.19
C THR A 271 -10.73 -10.92 -39.84
N GLY A 272 -10.74 -11.15 -41.15
CA GLY A 272 -9.57 -11.60 -41.86
C GLY A 272 -9.81 -11.73 -43.37
N SER A 273 -8.79 -12.10 -44.12
CA SER A 273 -8.93 -12.41 -45.54
C SER A 273 -9.30 -13.88 -45.73
N TYR A 274 -10.35 -14.10 -46.47
CA TYR A 274 -10.84 -15.47 -46.83
C TYR A 274 -10.52 -15.71 -48.31
N PRO A 275 -9.32 -16.12 -48.66
CA PRO A 275 -8.96 -16.27 -50.07
C PRO A 275 -9.46 -17.61 -50.64
N ILE A 276 -10.65 -18.05 -50.26
CA ILE A 276 -11.32 -19.21 -50.88
C ILE A 276 -11.94 -18.73 -52.19
N ASN A 277 -11.24 -18.87 -53.25
CA ASN A 277 -11.73 -18.39 -54.55
C ASN A 277 -12.75 -19.34 -55.21
N GLU A 278 -12.66 -20.64 -54.95
CA GLU A 278 -13.60 -21.59 -55.52
C GLU A 278 -13.61 -22.88 -54.71
N LEU A 279 -14.79 -23.33 -54.26
CA LEU A 279 -15.08 -24.71 -53.96
C LEU A 279 -15.35 -25.38 -55.28
N THR A 280 -14.52 -26.33 -55.71
CA THR A 280 -14.69 -27.06 -56.94
C THR A 280 -15.79 -28.13 -56.91
N SER A 281 -16.40 -28.31 -55.74
CA SER A 281 -17.53 -29.22 -55.56
C SER A 281 -18.85 -28.45 -55.41
N SER A 282 -19.91 -28.99 -55.92
CA SER A 282 -21.27 -28.46 -55.77
C SER A 282 -21.78 -28.69 -54.34
N ILE A 283 -21.56 -27.70 -53.48
CA ILE A 283 -22.23 -27.66 -52.17
C ILE A 283 -23.67 -27.21 -52.41
N SER A 284 -24.62 -28.07 -52.22
CA SER A 284 -26.03 -27.77 -52.44
C SER A 284 -26.72 -27.07 -51.29
N CYS A 285 -26.10 -27.00 -50.10
CA CYS A 285 -26.63 -26.33 -48.90
C CYS A 285 -25.48 -25.90 -47.98
N SER A 286 -25.76 -24.90 -47.15
CA SER A 286 -24.80 -24.49 -46.14
C SER A 286 -24.64 -25.57 -45.07
N PHE A 287 -23.42 -25.80 -44.63
CA PHE A 287 -23.11 -26.67 -43.50
C PHE A 287 -22.08 -26.06 -42.58
N THR A 288 -22.08 -26.49 -41.32
CA THR A 288 -21.19 -25.98 -40.27
C THR A 288 -20.32 -27.11 -39.78
N GLN A 289 -19.01 -26.85 -39.67
CA GLN A 289 -18.02 -27.80 -39.15
C GLN A 289 -17.09 -27.17 -38.15
N SER A 290 -16.48 -28.03 -37.34
CA SER A 290 -15.34 -27.59 -36.52
C SER A 290 -14.09 -27.50 -37.37
N LEU A 291 -13.34 -26.39 -37.24
CA LEU A 291 -12.02 -26.30 -37.83
C LEU A 291 -11.00 -27.11 -37.02
N PRO A 292 -9.90 -27.58 -37.65
CA PRO A 292 -8.79 -28.18 -36.90
C PRO A 292 -8.28 -27.30 -35.81
N ASN A 293 -7.94 -27.87 -34.62
CA ASN A 293 -7.51 -27.14 -33.43
C ASN A 293 -6.04 -26.74 -33.45
N ASP A 294 -5.35 -26.91 -34.57
CA ASP A 294 -3.91 -26.65 -34.75
C ASP A 294 -3.63 -25.66 -35.89
N PRO A 295 -4.24 -24.46 -35.91
CA PRO A 295 -3.88 -23.44 -36.87
C PRO A 295 -2.42 -23.07 -36.72
N THR A 296 -1.77 -22.67 -37.82
CA THR A 296 -0.47 -22.03 -37.72
C THR A 296 -0.63 -20.69 -37.02
N TYR A 297 0.05 -20.53 -35.88
CA TYR A 297 -0.04 -19.36 -35.03
C TYR A 297 1.33 -19.04 -34.43
N THR A 298 1.70 -17.76 -34.45
CA THR A 298 3.02 -17.30 -34.00
C THR A 298 3.01 -16.67 -32.59
N GLY A 299 1.83 -16.46 -32.01
CA GLY A 299 1.64 -15.89 -30.68
C GLY A 299 1.71 -16.92 -29.56
N ALA A 300 1.45 -16.47 -28.33
CA ALA A 300 1.44 -17.27 -27.12
C ALA A 300 0.05 -17.81 -26.75
N GLY A 301 -1.01 -17.36 -27.41
CA GLY A 301 -2.39 -17.79 -27.14
C GLY A 301 -2.60 -19.27 -27.45
N SER A 302 -3.53 -19.90 -26.70
CA SER A 302 -3.85 -21.31 -26.85
C SER A 302 -5.27 -21.64 -26.38
N GLY A 303 -5.73 -22.84 -26.70
CA GLY A 303 -6.99 -23.41 -26.19
C GLY A 303 -8.27 -22.92 -26.88
N ALA A 304 -8.22 -21.94 -27.80
CA ALA A 304 -9.40 -21.59 -28.58
C ALA A 304 -9.77 -22.70 -29.57
N THR A 305 -11.07 -22.89 -29.74
CA THR A 305 -11.62 -23.78 -30.79
C THR A 305 -12.54 -22.98 -31.69
N PHE A 306 -12.58 -23.38 -32.98
CA PHE A 306 -13.26 -22.61 -34.01
C PHE A 306 -14.26 -23.51 -34.75
N GLY A 307 -15.35 -22.90 -35.19
CA GLY A 307 -16.26 -23.44 -36.14
C GLY A 307 -16.29 -22.61 -37.41
N ALA A 308 -16.65 -23.24 -38.51
CA ALA A 308 -16.82 -22.56 -39.78
C ALA A 308 -18.13 -22.94 -40.43
N THR A 309 -18.78 -22.00 -41.12
CA THR A 309 -19.94 -22.24 -41.95
C THR A 309 -19.53 -22.09 -43.42
N PHE A 310 -19.69 -23.15 -44.18
CA PHE A 310 -19.44 -23.18 -45.62
C PHE A 310 -20.77 -23.03 -46.34
N ASN A 311 -20.80 -22.29 -47.42
CA ASN A 311 -21.99 -22.14 -48.25
C ASN A 311 -21.69 -22.29 -49.75
N SER A 312 -22.73 -22.42 -50.56
CA SER A 312 -22.63 -22.63 -52.01
C SER A 312 -22.00 -21.42 -52.78
N ALA A 313 -21.83 -20.29 -52.11
CA ALA A 313 -21.20 -19.12 -52.69
C ALA A 313 -19.70 -19.03 -52.37
N SER A 314 -19.12 -20.12 -51.88
CA SER A 314 -17.72 -20.20 -51.46
C SER A 314 -17.38 -19.25 -50.32
N MET A 315 -18.36 -18.88 -49.53
CA MET A 315 -18.16 -18.07 -48.34
C MET A 315 -17.93 -18.95 -47.10
N LEU A 316 -16.93 -18.56 -46.34
CA LEU A 316 -16.58 -19.19 -45.07
C LEU A 316 -16.73 -18.18 -43.97
N ASP A 317 -17.71 -18.42 -43.09
CA ASP A 317 -17.88 -17.65 -41.86
C ASP A 317 -17.28 -18.43 -40.71
N VAL A 318 -16.25 -17.85 -40.05
CA VAL A 318 -15.58 -18.52 -38.91
C VAL A 318 -16.06 -17.88 -37.61
N TYR A 319 -16.39 -18.70 -36.65
CA TYR A 319 -16.79 -18.26 -35.32
C TYR A 319 -16.02 -19.01 -34.25
N VAL A 320 -15.87 -18.34 -33.10
CA VAL A 320 -15.20 -18.90 -31.93
C VAL A 320 -16.18 -19.79 -31.15
N LYS A 321 -15.82 -21.05 -30.92
CA LYS A 321 -16.56 -21.98 -30.06
C LYS A 321 -16.14 -21.92 -28.62
N GLU A 322 -14.82 -21.96 -28.40
CA GLU A 322 -14.21 -21.79 -27.08
C GLU A 322 -13.20 -20.66 -27.16
N ILE A 323 -13.17 -19.84 -26.14
CA ILE A 323 -12.47 -18.54 -26.20
C ILE A 323 -10.96 -18.62 -26.04
N GLY A 324 -10.44 -19.73 -25.51
CA GLY A 324 -8.99 -19.87 -25.26
C GLY A 324 -8.43 -18.86 -24.27
N LEU A 325 -7.11 -18.69 -24.27
CA LEU A 325 -6.40 -17.82 -23.35
C LEU A 325 -5.10 -17.28 -23.99
N GLY A 326 -4.74 -16.02 -23.64
CA GLY A 326 -3.44 -15.45 -23.98
C GLY A 326 -3.29 -14.95 -25.41
N TYR A 327 -4.37 -14.72 -26.16
CA TYR A 327 -4.35 -14.08 -27.48
C TYR A 327 -4.15 -12.59 -27.38
N VAL A 328 -3.44 -12.01 -28.35
CA VAL A 328 -3.20 -10.55 -28.45
C VAL A 328 -3.88 -10.03 -29.72
N ALA A 329 -4.55 -8.89 -29.63
CA ALA A 329 -5.21 -8.27 -30.77
C ALA A 329 -4.23 -7.99 -31.92
N GLY A 330 -4.61 -8.37 -33.13
CA GLY A 330 -3.81 -8.22 -34.34
C GLY A 330 -2.93 -9.41 -34.71
N GLU A 331 -2.81 -10.42 -33.86
CA GLU A 331 -2.18 -11.71 -34.21
C GLU A 331 -3.02 -12.46 -35.24
N THR A 332 -2.41 -13.40 -35.95
CA THR A 332 -3.07 -14.14 -37.01
C THR A 332 -3.08 -15.65 -36.75
N LEU A 333 -4.20 -16.26 -37.07
CA LEU A 333 -4.43 -17.70 -37.06
C LEU A 333 -4.63 -18.15 -38.51
N THR A 334 -3.89 -19.17 -38.97
CA THR A 334 -3.92 -19.60 -40.37
C THR A 334 -4.14 -21.12 -40.45
N TRP A 335 -5.14 -21.52 -41.18
CA TRP A 335 -5.37 -22.93 -41.57
C TRP A 335 -4.88 -23.14 -42.97
N SER A 336 -4.09 -24.21 -43.22
CA SER A 336 -3.60 -24.58 -44.53
C SER A 336 -4.70 -25.28 -45.33
N ILE A 337 -4.48 -25.39 -46.65
CA ILE A 337 -5.40 -26.08 -47.53
C ILE A 337 -5.54 -27.57 -47.15
N GLU A 338 -4.44 -28.21 -46.77
CA GLU A 338 -4.45 -29.62 -46.38
C GLU A 338 -5.30 -29.82 -45.13
N GLN A 339 -5.32 -28.90 -44.19
CA GLN A 339 -6.15 -28.94 -43.01
C GLN A 339 -7.63 -28.75 -43.35
N LEU A 340 -7.94 -27.88 -44.31
CA LEU A 340 -9.31 -27.61 -44.74
C LEU A 340 -9.85 -28.68 -45.63
N ASP A 341 -9.04 -29.22 -46.60
CA ASP A 341 -9.41 -30.31 -47.47
C ASP A 341 -9.63 -31.66 -46.72
N ALA A 342 -9.00 -31.80 -45.58
CA ALA A 342 -9.19 -32.96 -44.70
C ALA A 342 -10.52 -32.96 -43.94
N LEU A 343 -11.31 -31.90 -44.02
CA LEU A 343 -12.62 -31.88 -43.36
C LEU A 343 -13.60 -32.86 -44.00
N PRO A 344 -14.33 -33.65 -43.21
CA PRO A 344 -15.08 -34.81 -43.73
C PRO A 344 -16.22 -34.47 -44.71
N ASP A 345 -16.76 -33.26 -44.66
CA ASP A 345 -17.87 -32.85 -45.50
C ASP A 345 -17.43 -32.04 -46.75
N ILE A 346 -16.12 -31.85 -46.93
CA ILE A 346 -15.57 -31.22 -48.11
C ILE A 346 -15.21 -32.28 -49.13
N THR A 347 -16.01 -32.34 -50.21
CA THR A 347 -15.76 -33.23 -51.37
C THR A 347 -15.20 -32.43 -52.49
N GLY A 348 -13.88 -32.46 -52.71
CA GLY A 348 -13.15 -31.70 -53.69
C GLY A 348 -11.98 -30.94 -53.12
N SER A 349 -11.22 -30.25 -53.98
CA SER A 349 -10.10 -29.45 -53.51
C SER A 349 -10.49 -27.99 -53.37
N LEU A 350 -10.05 -27.36 -52.31
CA LEU A 350 -10.16 -25.92 -52.09
C LEU A 350 -9.01 -25.19 -52.80
N THR A 351 -9.31 -24.21 -53.66
CA THR A 351 -8.29 -23.36 -54.31
C THR A 351 -8.67 -21.91 -54.16
N PRO A 352 -7.67 -21.11 -53.81
CA PRO A 352 -6.42 -21.39 -53.12
C PRO A 352 -6.54 -21.42 -51.60
N ALA A 353 -5.71 -21.76 -51.05
CA ALA A 353 -4.93 -22.54 -50.17
C ALA A 353 -4.95 -22.24 -48.64
N THR A 354 -5.38 -21.10 -48.14
CA THR A 354 -5.31 -20.81 -46.73
C THR A 354 -6.42 -19.87 -46.24
N VAL A 355 -6.92 -20.08 -45.05
CA VAL A 355 -7.79 -19.14 -44.31
C VAL A 355 -6.95 -18.50 -43.24
N THR A 356 -6.81 -17.16 -43.27
CA THR A 356 -6.08 -16.39 -42.28
C THR A 356 -7.06 -15.46 -41.58
N LEU A 357 -7.11 -15.57 -40.27
CA LEU A 357 -7.95 -14.76 -39.40
C LEU A 357 -7.08 -13.91 -38.49
N SER A 358 -7.47 -12.68 -38.27
CA SER A 358 -6.81 -11.77 -37.32
C SER A 358 -7.61 -11.71 -36.02
N THR A 359 -6.91 -11.77 -34.90
CA THR A 359 -7.50 -11.78 -33.54
C THR A 359 -7.88 -10.39 -33.05
N TYR A 360 -8.75 -9.68 -33.77
CA TYR A 360 -9.19 -8.35 -33.35
C TYR A 360 -10.22 -8.38 -32.22
N ASP A 361 -10.97 -9.47 -32.12
CA ASP A 361 -12.06 -9.64 -31.16
C ASP A 361 -11.59 -10.45 -29.94
N ILE A 362 -10.82 -9.82 -29.06
CA ILE A 362 -10.50 -10.40 -27.76
C ILE A 362 -11.50 -9.94 -26.69
N THR A 363 -11.63 -10.72 -25.63
CA THR A 363 -12.44 -10.33 -24.47
C THR A 363 -11.79 -9.14 -23.78
N GLN A 364 -12.52 -8.05 -23.67
CA GLN A 364 -12.07 -6.84 -23.03
C GLN A 364 -13.18 -6.24 -22.19
N LEU A 365 -12.85 -5.87 -20.98
CA LEU A 365 -13.73 -5.13 -20.09
C LEU A 365 -13.73 -3.66 -20.51
N GLU A 366 -14.91 -3.10 -20.76
CA GLU A 366 -15.05 -1.67 -21.08
C GLU A 366 -14.82 -0.83 -19.82
N THR A 367 -14.21 0.34 -19.99
CA THR A 367 -14.03 1.31 -18.90
C THR A 367 -15.24 2.26 -18.85
N VAL A 368 -15.73 2.56 -17.65
CA VAL A 368 -16.81 3.52 -17.47
C VAL A 368 -16.36 4.89 -17.96
N SER A 369 -17.19 5.51 -18.80
CA SER A 369 -16.91 6.82 -19.42
C SER A 369 -17.94 7.91 -19.05
N THR A 370 -18.94 7.59 -18.25
CA THR A 370 -20.00 8.54 -17.86
C THR A 370 -19.91 8.87 -16.38
N PRO A 371 -20.16 10.13 -15.96
CA PRO A 371 -20.14 10.52 -14.56
C PRO A 371 -21.29 9.89 -13.75
N ASP A 372 -22.41 9.58 -14.41
CA ASP A 372 -23.57 8.91 -13.79
C ASP A 372 -23.31 7.42 -13.74
N LEU A 373 -22.61 6.97 -12.71
CA LEU A 373 -22.27 5.55 -12.55
C LEU A 373 -22.86 4.98 -11.26
N PHE A 374 -23.07 3.68 -11.31
CA PHE A 374 -23.41 2.85 -10.17
C PHE A 374 -22.27 1.89 -9.92
N VAL A 375 -21.82 1.84 -8.67
CA VAL A 375 -20.76 0.92 -8.22
C VAL A 375 -21.36 0.05 -7.14
N ALA A 376 -21.24 -1.25 -7.27
CA ALA A 376 -21.62 -2.22 -6.25
C ALA A 376 -20.38 -2.93 -5.72
N LEU A 377 -20.30 -3.06 -4.40
CA LEU A 377 -19.28 -3.87 -3.75
C LEU A 377 -19.74 -5.33 -3.79
N ASP A 378 -18.94 -6.18 -4.38
CA ASP A 378 -19.19 -7.61 -4.46
C ASP A 378 -18.61 -8.31 -3.23
N ASP A 379 -19.29 -9.37 -2.76
CA ASP A 379 -18.86 -10.23 -1.65
C ASP A 379 -18.51 -9.53 -0.33
N ASN A 380 -19.17 -8.40 -0.02
CA ASN A 380 -19.05 -7.79 1.30
C ASN A 380 -19.75 -8.65 2.36
N GLN A 381 -18.98 -9.42 3.11
CA GLN A 381 -19.50 -10.25 4.20
C GLN A 381 -19.95 -9.44 5.41
N GLY A 382 -19.61 -8.16 5.48
CA GLY A 382 -19.98 -7.24 6.55
C GLY A 382 -19.20 -7.41 7.86
N ILE A 383 -18.48 -8.52 8.07
CA ILE A 383 -17.67 -8.79 9.25
C ILE A 383 -16.35 -9.41 8.81
N PHE A 384 -15.23 -8.84 9.28
CA PHE A 384 -13.88 -9.31 8.99
C PHE A 384 -13.06 -9.41 10.27
N TYR A 385 -12.07 -10.30 10.29
CA TYR A 385 -11.15 -10.46 11.41
C TYR A 385 -9.99 -9.46 11.35
N SER A 386 -9.52 -9.00 12.51
CA SER A 386 -8.53 -7.92 12.65
C SER A 386 -7.19 -8.18 11.95
N GLU A 387 -6.79 -9.44 11.78
CA GLU A 387 -5.52 -9.79 11.11
C GLU A 387 -5.70 -10.36 9.70
N SER A 388 -6.91 -10.24 9.16
CA SER A 388 -7.20 -10.79 7.84
C SER A 388 -6.80 -9.84 6.71
N ILE A 389 -6.52 -10.43 5.55
CA ILE A 389 -6.30 -9.72 4.28
C ILE A 389 -7.52 -10.00 3.41
N ASN A 390 -8.20 -8.95 2.96
CA ASN A 390 -9.43 -9.10 2.21
C ASN A 390 -9.39 -8.33 0.90
N GLN A 391 -9.73 -9.00 -0.19
CA GLN A 391 -9.89 -8.38 -1.49
C GLN A 391 -11.36 -8.03 -1.71
N PHE A 392 -11.62 -6.77 -1.99
CA PHE A 392 -12.94 -6.27 -2.36
C PHE A 392 -13.04 -6.12 -3.87
N ARG A 393 -14.08 -6.69 -4.47
CA ARG A 393 -14.38 -6.53 -5.88
C ARG A 393 -15.52 -5.55 -6.10
N LEU A 394 -15.44 -4.83 -7.20
CA LEU A 394 -16.38 -3.79 -7.57
C LEU A 394 -17.04 -4.13 -8.91
N ASN A 395 -18.35 -4.15 -8.91
CA ASN A 395 -19.17 -4.21 -10.10
C ASN A 395 -19.62 -2.79 -10.48
N CYS A 396 -19.12 -2.31 -11.60
CA CYS A 396 -19.36 -0.96 -12.07
C CYS A 396 -20.17 -0.95 -13.36
N ARG A 397 -21.08 0.00 -13.49
CA ARG A 397 -21.87 0.20 -14.71
C ARG A 397 -22.40 1.63 -14.75
N PRO A 398 -22.80 2.16 -15.92
CA PRO A 398 -23.59 3.37 -15.97
C PRO A 398 -24.85 3.23 -15.13
N GLN A 399 -25.26 4.29 -14.44
CA GLN A 399 -26.50 4.29 -13.63
C GLN A 399 -27.72 4.00 -14.50
N PHE A 400 -27.73 4.52 -15.72
CA PHE A 400 -28.76 4.31 -16.71
C PHE A 400 -28.18 3.62 -17.96
N PRO A 401 -27.98 2.30 -17.93
CA PRO A 401 -27.41 1.60 -19.08
C PRO A 401 -28.37 1.67 -20.29
N VAL A 402 -27.79 1.77 -21.47
CA VAL A 402 -28.55 1.70 -22.72
C VAL A 402 -29.22 0.34 -22.81
N ARG A 403 -30.55 0.33 -23.01
CA ARG A 403 -31.30 -0.91 -23.20
C ARG A 403 -30.98 -1.49 -24.58
N VAL A 404 -30.30 -2.60 -24.62
CA VAL A 404 -30.10 -3.37 -25.83
C VAL A 404 -31.16 -4.48 -25.87
N TYR A 405 -32.02 -4.44 -26.90
CA TYR A 405 -33.02 -5.47 -27.13
C TYR A 405 -32.37 -6.60 -27.95
N THR A 406 -31.90 -7.62 -27.27
CA THR A 406 -31.43 -8.86 -27.88
C THR A 406 -32.37 -10.00 -27.52
N THR A 407 -32.36 -11.07 -28.29
CA THR A 407 -33.10 -12.32 -28.00
C THR A 407 -32.49 -13.11 -26.82
N GLU A 408 -31.31 -12.71 -26.38
CA GLU A 408 -30.62 -13.27 -25.23
C GLU A 408 -30.87 -12.43 -23.98
N SER A 409 -30.68 -13.04 -22.81
CA SER A 409 -30.87 -12.36 -21.53
C SER A 409 -30.04 -11.06 -21.48
N ILE A 410 -30.66 -9.97 -21.07
CA ILE A 410 -29.97 -8.69 -20.88
C ILE A 410 -29.10 -8.83 -19.62
N TYR A 411 -27.84 -9.20 -19.78
CA TYR A 411 -26.86 -9.09 -18.72
C TYR A 411 -26.33 -7.65 -18.73
N THR A 412 -26.43 -6.99 -17.58
CA THR A 412 -25.71 -5.74 -17.36
C THR A 412 -24.24 -6.07 -17.30
N GLN A 413 -23.48 -5.73 -18.32
CA GLN A 413 -22.05 -6.02 -18.34
C GLN A 413 -21.36 -5.16 -17.26
N ASN A 414 -20.53 -5.82 -16.44
CA ASN A 414 -19.61 -5.11 -15.58
C ASN A 414 -18.65 -4.29 -16.43
N GLN A 415 -18.28 -3.11 -15.93
CA GLN A 415 -17.30 -2.22 -16.55
C GLN A 415 -16.18 -1.93 -15.54
N ALA A 416 -14.99 -1.62 -16.03
CA ALA A 416 -13.89 -1.19 -15.19
C ALA A 416 -14.06 0.26 -14.75
N LEU A 417 -13.68 0.58 -13.52
CA LEU A 417 -13.44 1.96 -13.13
C LEU A 417 -12.21 2.51 -13.89
N PRO A 418 -12.16 3.82 -14.19
CA PRO A 418 -10.96 4.45 -14.73
C PRO A 418 -9.73 4.18 -13.84
N SER A 419 -8.54 4.15 -14.44
CA SER A 419 -7.29 3.94 -13.68
C SER A 419 -7.02 5.01 -12.61
N ALA A 420 -7.64 6.18 -12.73
CA ALA A 420 -7.62 7.25 -11.73
C ALA A 420 -8.75 7.09 -10.70
N SER A 421 -8.88 5.90 -10.15
CA SER A 421 -9.86 5.59 -9.10
C SER A 421 -9.16 5.12 -7.84
N TYR A 422 -9.69 5.53 -6.69
CA TYR A 422 -9.09 5.35 -5.37
C TYR A 422 -10.13 4.91 -4.36
N TYR A 423 -9.72 4.21 -3.31
CA TYR A 423 -10.59 3.89 -2.18
C TYR A 423 -10.12 4.62 -0.91
N ALA A 424 -11.03 4.80 0.03
CA ALA A 424 -10.72 5.26 1.38
C ALA A 424 -11.54 4.48 2.40
N ILE A 425 -11.03 4.38 3.61
CA ILE A 425 -11.71 3.74 4.73
C ILE A 425 -11.89 4.76 5.83
N LYS A 426 -13.12 4.92 6.26
CA LYS A 426 -13.53 5.87 7.28
C LYS A 426 -14.10 5.13 8.50
N ASP A 427 -13.68 5.54 9.67
CA ASP A 427 -14.27 5.08 10.92
C ASP A 427 -15.63 5.78 11.13
N LEU A 428 -16.68 5.01 11.38
CA LEU A 428 -18.03 5.55 11.55
C LEU A 428 -18.26 6.23 12.90
N GLU A 429 -17.48 5.90 13.92
CA GLU A 429 -17.66 6.45 15.26
C GLU A 429 -16.92 7.78 15.44
N THR A 430 -15.68 7.87 14.96
CA THR A 430 -14.89 9.11 15.01
C THR A 430 -15.11 10.01 13.81
N ASN A 431 -15.62 9.46 12.72
CA ASN A 431 -15.79 10.12 11.43
C ASN A 431 -14.47 10.53 10.76
N GLU A 432 -13.37 9.90 11.14
CA GLU A 432 -12.01 10.14 10.62
C GLU A 432 -11.64 9.13 9.53
N PHE A 433 -10.77 9.54 8.62
CA PHE A 433 -10.19 8.62 7.66
C PHE A 433 -9.07 7.82 8.31
N VAL A 434 -9.23 6.50 8.40
CA VAL A 434 -8.17 5.58 8.82
C VAL A 434 -7.24 5.26 7.65
N VAL A 435 -7.81 5.19 6.45
CA VAL A 435 -7.08 5.12 5.18
C VAL A 435 -7.67 6.20 4.28
N ASP A 436 -6.88 7.22 3.96
CA ASP A 436 -7.31 8.34 3.12
C ASP A 436 -7.07 8.04 1.63
N PHE A 437 -7.73 8.79 0.75
CA PHE A 437 -7.48 8.74 -0.68
C PHE A 437 -6.04 9.17 -0.99
N ASP A 438 -5.27 8.29 -1.59
CA ASP A 438 -3.88 8.52 -1.94
C ASP A 438 -3.59 8.02 -3.35
N THR A 439 -2.95 8.86 -4.17
CA THR A 439 -2.63 8.55 -5.57
C THR A 439 -1.55 7.47 -5.70
N GLN A 440 -0.80 7.22 -4.65
CA GLN A 440 0.27 6.22 -4.62
C GLN A 440 -0.19 4.90 -3.98
N ASN A 441 -1.06 4.95 -2.97
CA ASN A 441 -1.29 3.83 -2.05
C ASN A 441 -2.73 3.28 -2.03
N THR A 442 -3.73 3.98 -2.57
CA THR A 442 -5.13 3.52 -2.54
C THR A 442 -5.78 3.45 -3.93
N GLN A 443 -4.98 3.42 -4.98
CA GLN A 443 -5.45 3.30 -6.36
C GLN A 443 -6.11 1.93 -6.59
N ILE A 444 -7.27 1.88 -7.23
CA ILE A 444 -8.05 0.68 -7.46
C ILE A 444 -7.50 -0.07 -8.68
N SER A 445 -7.15 -1.33 -8.48
CA SER A 445 -6.67 -2.24 -9.51
C SER A 445 -7.82 -2.74 -10.39
N CYS A 446 -7.49 -3.24 -11.57
CA CYS A 446 -8.42 -3.87 -12.49
C CYS A 446 -7.82 -5.14 -13.09
N ASP A 447 -8.61 -6.18 -13.15
CA ASP A 447 -8.38 -7.38 -13.95
C ASP A 447 -9.53 -7.57 -14.97
N PRO A 448 -9.46 -8.55 -15.88
CA PRO A 448 -10.51 -8.75 -16.87
C PRO A 448 -11.90 -9.07 -16.30
N THR A 449 -12.03 -9.35 -15.02
CA THR A 449 -13.30 -9.62 -14.35
C THR A 449 -13.92 -8.41 -13.70
N GLY A 450 -13.12 -7.36 -13.42
CA GLY A 450 -13.60 -6.12 -12.82
C GLY A 450 -12.54 -5.39 -12.04
N SER A 451 -12.95 -4.28 -11.44
CA SER A 451 -12.11 -3.50 -10.55
C SER A 451 -12.01 -4.14 -9.17
N TYR A 452 -10.87 -4.01 -8.49
CA TYR A 452 -10.67 -4.57 -7.15
C TYR A 452 -9.60 -3.81 -6.36
N PHE A 453 -9.63 -3.97 -5.04
CA PHE A 453 -8.58 -3.49 -4.14
C PHE A 453 -8.45 -4.41 -2.93
N THR A 454 -7.30 -4.39 -2.29
CA THR A 454 -6.99 -5.22 -1.12
C THR A 454 -6.87 -4.36 0.11
N VAL A 455 -7.49 -4.78 1.22
CA VAL A 455 -7.41 -4.12 2.52
C VAL A 455 -6.78 -5.07 3.53
N TYR A 456 -5.81 -4.57 4.25
CA TYR A 456 -5.17 -5.23 5.38
C TYR A 456 -5.85 -4.77 6.66
N MET A 457 -6.55 -5.69 7.35
CA MET A 457 -7.40 -5.35 8.50
C MET A 457 -6.61 -5.10 9.80
N ASN A 458 -5.32 -5.41 9.83
CA ASN A 458 -4.46 -5.25 11.01
C ASN A 458 -4.36 -3.82 11.54
N GLY A 459 -4.53 -2.82 10.68
CA GLY A 459 -4.54 -1.40 11.06
C GLY A 459 -5.90 -0.85 11.48
N LEU A 460 -6.93 -1.69 11.44
CA LEU A 460 -8.29 -1.31 11.81
C LEU A 460 -8.61 -1.84 13.21
N GLN A 461 -9.03 -0.95 14.09
CA GLN A 461 -9.37 -1.31 15.46
C GLN A 461 -10.52 -2.31 15.52
N PRO A 462 -10.38 -3.42 16.27
CA PRO A 462 -11.46 -4.39 16.43
C PRO A 462 -12.68 -3.79 17.12
N GLU A 463 -13.84 -4.43 16.91
CA GLU A 463 -15.16 -4.07 17.43
C GLU A 463 -15.69 -2.72 16.96
N ARG A 464 -15.11 -2.16 15.89
CA ARG A 464 -15.55 -0.91 15.27
C ARG A 464 -16.15 -1.13 13.90
N ASN A 465 -16.97 -0.17 13.48
CA ASN A 465 -17.62 -0.15 12.17
C ASN A 465 -16.93 0.85 11.25
N TYR A 466 -16.67 0.42 10.04
CA TYR A 466 -15.98 1.21 9.01
C TYR A 466 -16.83 1.36 7.76
N GLN A 467 -16.55 2.40 7.01
CA GLN A 467 -17.17 2.70 5.73
C GLN A 467 -16.12 2.74 4.63
N ILE A 468 -16.42 2.11 3.50
CA ILE A 468 -15.63 2.22 2.27
C ILE A 468 -16.20 3.35 1.44
N LEU A 469 -15.33 4.25 1.00
CA LEU A 469 -15.61 5.30 0.03
C LEU A 469 -14.79 5.05 -1.23
N ILE A 470 -15.36 5.34 -2.39
CA ILE A 470 -14.69 5.19 -3.68
C ILE A 470 -14.66 6.54 -4.38
N GLN A 471 -13.48 6.95 -4.81
CA GLN A 471 -13.28 8.15 -5.60
C GLN A 471 -12.85 7.77 -7.01
N THR A 472 -13.42 8.39 -8.01
CA THR A 472 -12.99 8.23 -9.40
C THR A 472 -12.90 9.58 -10.10
N ASN A 473 -12.09 9.66 -11.14
CA ASN A 473 -11.97 10.85 -11.99
C ASN A 473 -12.46 10.50 -13.41
N ILE A 474 -13.56 11.12 -13.81
CA ILE A 474 -14.15 10.98 -15.14
C ILE A 474 -14.29 12.37 -15.76
N ASP A 475 -13.71 12.58 -16.92
CA ASP A 475 -13.73 13.87 -17.64
C ASP A 475 -13.26 15.07 -16.78
N ASN A 476 -12.20 14.86 -15.99
CA ASN A 476 -11.68 15.82 -15.01
C ASN A 476 -12.64 16.17 -13.85
N ASN A 477 -13.71 15.41 -13.68
CA ASN A 477 -14.60 15.53 -12.53
C ASN A 477 -14.24 14.46 -11.49
N VAL A 478 -13.89 14.89 -10.29
CA VAL A 478 -13.70 14.01 -9.16
C VAL A 478 -15.05 13.68 -8.55
N ILE A 479 -15.41 12.41 -8.56
CA ILE A 479 -16.66 11.88 -8.03
C ILE A 479 -16.34 11.00 -6.84
N ILE A 480 -16.92 11.29 -5.69
CA ILE A 480 -16.84 10.43 -4.50
C ILE A 480 -18.19 9.73 -4.35
N MET A 481 -18.14 8.41 -4.36
CA MET A 481 -19.31 7.54 -4.21
C MET A 481 -19.41 7.08 -2.76
N ASP A 482 -20.53 7.40 -2.14
CA ASP A 482 -20.92 7.00 -0.80
C ASP A 482 -22.14 6.09 -0.86
N GLU A 483 -21.95 4.86 -1.29
CA GLU A 483 -23.01 3.86 -1.39
C GLU A 483 -23.27 3.15 -0.05
N LYS A 484 -22.71 3.66 1.05
CA LYS A 484 -22.87 3.16 2.42
C LYS A 484 -22.43 1.70 2.60
N TYR A 485 -21.28 1.36 2.01
CA TYR A 485 -20.65 0.05 2.21
C TYR A 485 -19.99 0.01 3.59
N TYR A 486 -20.67 -0.61 4.52
CA TYR A 486 -20.23 -0.76 5.90
C TYR A 486 -19.68 -2.16 6.15
N PHE A 487 -18.69 -2.24 7.01
CA PHE A 487 -18.19 -3.49 7.54
C PHE A 487 -17.72 -3.31 8.98
N LYS A 488 -17.70 -4.40 9.73
CA LYS A 488 -17.21 -4.44 11.11
C LYS A 488 -15.92 -5.27 11.15
N VAL A 489 -14.94 -4.80 11.92
CA VAL A 489 -13.75 -5.59 12.26
C VAL A 489 -13.97 -6.20 13.64
N VAL A 490 -13.66 -7.49 13.80
CA VAL A 490 -13.77 -8.23 15.06
C VAL A 490 -12.43 -8.88 15.39
N ASN A 491 -12.23 -9.18 16.69
CA ASN A 491 -11.07 -9.96 17.11
C ASN A 491 -11.12 -11.37 16.50
N GLY A 492 -9.98 -11.84 15.97
CA GLY A 492 -9.81 -13.18 15.41
C GLY A 492 -9.56 -14.23 16.48
#